data_dda3232d5382f3d53fd0608bb231e6aa
#
_entry.id   dda3232d5382f3d53fd0608bb231e6aa
#
_cell.length_a   1.000
_cell.length_b   1.000
_cell.length_c   1.000
_cell.angle_alpha   90.00
_cell.angle_beta   90.00
_cell.angle_gamma   90.00
#
_symmetry.space_group_name_H-M   'P 1'
#
loop_
_entity.id
_entity.type
_entity.pdbx_description
1 polymer ?
#
loop_
_entity_poly.entity_id
_entity_poly.type
_entity_poly.pdbx_seq_one_letter_code
_entity_poly.pdbx_strand_id
1 'polypeptide(L)'
;SQISLSRPVHDRISAISQGDLSASELFMVQNAIDDFKRSGVDRGDSTRKRIRELQKEITSIGNEFDKNIRNDVRSVKVVATELDGLPADYIDSHPADEGGLITITTDYPDIYPVMTYAHNDELRKRLRVASRSRGYPVNKLILENLIAKRHELASLLGFDSFASLSMSSQMIGSPEKAQSFLDSVGGALDKPVQEELDVFLSRLQEDDPSATAVQVWQAGYIQNLLRKEQYALDAQEVREYFRYENVRDGIFSLTEDLFGVEINAWNTETWHEDVETFEIIDNGKLLGRFYMDNHPRADKYQHAAHWALTSGIKDKRIPMS
;
A
#
# COMPACT_ATOMS: atom_id res chain seq x y z
N SER A 1 -22.56 -0.25 1.85
CA SER A 1 -23.09 0.58 2.96
C SER A 1 -24.64 0.51 2.96
N GLN A 2 -25.27 0.54 4.15
CA GLN A 2 -26.74 0.59 4.21
C GLN A 2 -27.29 1.91 3.63
N ILE A 3 -26.51 2.97 3.72
CA ILE A 3 -26.87 4.30 3.24
C ILE A 3 -26.94 4.33 1.71
N SER A 4 -25.95 3.76 1.01
CA SER A 4 -25.87 3.80 -0.46
C SER A 4 -27.01 3.08 -1.19
N LEU A 5 -27.78 2.25 -0.49
CA LEU A 5 -28.98 1.56 -1.00
C LEU A 5 -30.29 2.10 -0.40
N SER A 6 -30.23 3.24 0.29
CA SER A 6 -31.41 3.86 0.92
C SER A 6 -32.16 4.76 -0.07
N ARG A 7 -33.29 4.32 -0.58
CA ARG A 7 -34.19 5.15 -1.41
C ARG A 7 -34.59 6.46 -0.75
N PRO A 8 -35.04 6.48 0.53
CA PRO A 8 -35.43 7.73 1.15
C PRO A 8 -34.33 8.78 1.17
N VAL A 9 -33.06 8.36 1.35
CA VAL A 9 -31.91 9.29 1.31
C VAL A 9 -31.63 9.75 -0.11
N HIS A 10 -31.61 8.83 -1.08
CA HIS A 10 -31.47 9.14 -2.50
C HIS A 10 -32.51 10.14 -2.97
N ASP A 11 -33.79 9.86 -2.69
CA ASP A 11 -34.91 10.71 -3.15
C ASP A 11 -34.85 12.11 -2.54
N ARG A 12 -34.42 12.21 -1.27
CA ARG A 12 -34.22 13.51 -0.60
C ARG A 12 -33.05 14.30 -1.20
N ILE A 13 -31.94 13.64 -1.57
CA ILE A 13 -30.82 14.32 -2.25
C ILE A 13 -31.25 14.75 -3.66
N SER A 14 -31.96 13.87 -4.39
CA SER A 14 -32.44 14.17 -5.74
C SER A 14 -33.46 15.29 -5.80
N ALA A 15 -34.16 15.57 -4.69
CA ALA A 15 -35.12 16.66 -4.57
C ALA A 15 -34.49 18.02 -4.21
N ILE A 16 -33.16 18.09 -4.02
CA ILE A 16 -32.50 19.38 -3.76
C ILE A 16 -32.60 20.26 -5.01
N SER A 17 -33.08 21.49 -4.82
CA SER A 17 -33.16 22.48 -5.90
C SER A 17 -31.71 22.80 -6.38
N GLN A 18 -31.49 22.64 -7.68
CA GLN A 18 -30.15 22.84 -8.25
C GLN A 18 -29.89 24.29 -8.68
N GLY A 19 -30.96 25.12 -8.75
CA GLY A 19 -30.88 26.50 -9.27
C GLY A 19 -30.12 27.47 -8.36
N ASP A 20 -30.02 27.16 -7.06
CA ASP A 20 -29.41 28.03 -6.06
C ASP A 20 -28.06 27.51 -5.56
N LEU A 21 -27.56 26.43 -6.17
CA LEU A 21 -26.29 25.81 -5.77
C LEU A 21 -25.10 26.43 -6.50
N SER A 22 -23.99 26.60 -5.78
CA SER A 22 -22.71 26.87 -6.39
C SER A 22 -22.24 25.68 -7.26
N ALA A 23 -21.29 25.90 -8.16
CA ALA A 23 -20.73 24.83 -9.00
C ALA A 23 -20.20 23.64 -8.20
N SER A 24 -19.56 23.90 -7.05
CA SER A 24 -19.05 22.85 -6.16
C SER A 24 -20.15 22.05 -5.48
N GLU A 25 -21.20 22.72 -5.04
CA GLU A 25 -22.36 22.07 -4.41
C GLU A 25 -23.14 21.24 -5.43
N LEU A 26 -23.34 21.78 -6.65
CA LEU A 26 -23.97 21.07 -7.76
C LEU A 26 -23.18 19.79 -8.10
N PHE A 27 -21.85 19.90 -8.21
CA PHE A 27 -20.96 18.75 -8.45
C PHE A 27 -21.09 17.70 -7.33
N MET A 28 -21.12 18.14 -6.06
CA MET A 28 -21.27 17.24 -4.92
C MET A 28 -22.62 16.50 -4.94
N VAL A 29 -23.71 17.21 -5.22
CA VAL A 29 -25.07 16.62 -5.30
C VAL A 29 -25.14 15.61 -6.45
N GLN A 30 -24.63 15.98 -7.63
CA GLN A 30 -24.65 15.11 -8.80
C GLN A 30 -23.82 13.83 -8.55
N ASN A 31 -22.60 13.96 -8.02
CA ASN A 31 -21.78 12.81 -7.65
C ASN A 31 -22.49 11.90 -6.64
N ALA A 32 -23.14 12.47 -5.63
CA ALA A 32 -23.88 11.69 -4.66
C ALA A 32 -25.02 10.89 -5.32
N ILE A 33 -25.81 11.52 -6.21
CA ILE A 33 -26.87 10.85 -6.96
C ILE A 33 -26.31 9.71 -7.81
N ASP A 34 -25.21 9.95 -8.52
CA ASP A 34 -24.56 8.95 -9.38
C ASP A 34 -23.99 7.79 -8.56
N ASP A 35 -23.44 8.05 -7.36
CA ASP A 35 -22.97 7.00 -6.44
C ASP A 35 -24.13 6.12 -5.93
N PHE A 36 -25.26 6.71 -5.61
CA PHE A 36 -26.46 5.96 -5.24
C PHE A 36 -26.93 5.05 -6.38
N LYS A 37 -26.98 5.56 -7.62
CA LYS A 37 -27.35 4.79 -8.82
C LYS A 37 -26.34 3.66 -9.10
N ARG A 38 -25.05 3.96 -9.07
CA ARG A 38 -23.98 2.93 -9.22
C ARG A 38 -24.04 1.87 -8.13
N SER A 39 -24.52 2.22 -6.94
CA SER A 39 -24.76 1.27 -5.86
C SER A 39 -26.01 0.42 -6.08
N GLY A 40 -26.91 0.79 -7.03
CA GLY A 40 -28.11 0.04 -7.37
C GLY A 40 -29.35 0.47 -6.57
N VAL A 41 -29.43 1.71 -6.08
CA VAL A 41 -30.59 2.23 -5.34
C VAL A 41 -31.88 2.20 -6.16
N ASP A 42 -31.79 2.33 -7.49
CA ASP A 42 -32.86 2.30 -8.48
C ASP A 42 -33.39 0.90 -8.79
N ARG A 43 -32.66 -0.15 -8.38
CA ARG A 43 -33.04 -1.56 -8.60
C ARG A 43 -34.24 -1.96 -7.72
N GLY A 44 -34.96 -3.03 -8.12
CA GLY A 44 -36.04 -3.61 -7.32
C GLY A 44 -35.59 -4.12 -5.95
N ASP A 45 -36.51 -4.29 -5.03
CA ASP A 45 -36.20 -4.61 -3.61
C ASP A 45 -35.45 -5.92 -3.45
N SER A 46 -35.78 -6.97 -4.22
CA SER A 46 -35.07 -8.24 -4.23
C SER A 46 -33.64 -8.10 -4.70
N THR A 47 -33.43 -7.35 -5.79
CA THR A 47 -32.07 -7.07 -6.33
C THR A 47 -31.24 -6.27 -5.35
N ARG A 48 -31.83 -5.21 -4.73
CA ARG A 48 -31.13 -4.43 -3.70
C ARG A 48 -30.73 -5.25 -2.48
N LYS A 49 -31.60 -6.21 -2.08
CA LYS A 49 -31.28 -7.16 -1.01
C LYS A 49 -30.08 -8.01 -1.41
N ARG A 50 -30.08 -8.58 -2.62
CA ARG A 50 -28.98 -9.40 -3.12
C ARG A 50 -27.66 -8.61 -3.26
N ILE A 51 -27.69 -7.37 -3.76
CA ILE A 51 -26.54 -6.48 -3.82
C ILE A 51 -25.93 -6.26 -2.42
N ARG A 52 -26.78 -6.03 -1.40
CA ARG A 52 -26.31 -5.85 -0.01
C ARG A 52 -25.64 -7.10 0.54
N GLU A 53 -26.18 -8.27 0.23
CA GLU A 53 -25.58 -9.56 0.61
C GLU A 53 -24.23 -9.75 -0.07
N LEU A 54 -24.15 -9.52 -1.38
CA LEU A 54 -22.90 -9.60 -2.15
C LEU A 54 -21.83 -8.65 -1.66
N GLN A 55 -22.17 -7.40 -1.33
CA GLN A 55 -21.21 -6.45 -0.77
C GLN A 55 -20.62 -6.95 0.55
N LYS A 56 -21.43 -7.57 1.42
CA LYS A 56 -20.94 -8.19 2.66
C LYS A 56 -20.06 -9.40 2.39
N GLU A 57 -20.49 -10.29 1.48
CA GLU A 57 -19.74 -11.47 1.07
C GLU A 57 -18.37 -11.05 0.50
N ILE A 58 -18.34 -10.11 -0.44
CA ILE A 58 -17.09 -9.58 -1.05
C ILE A 58 -16.16 -8.99 0.00
N THR A 59 -16.69 -8.20 0.93
CA THR A 59 -15.90 -7.63 2.03
C THR A 59 -15.32 -8.72 2.93
N SER A 60 -16.14 -9.70 3.31
CA SER A 60 -15.70 -10.82 4.16
C SER A 60 -14.61 -11.66 3.50
N ILE A 61 -14.81 -12.01 2.20
CA ILE A 61 -13.86 -12.79 1.41
C ILE A 61 -12.54 -12.00 1.23
N GLY A 62 -12.62 -10.69 0.95
CA GLY A 62 -11.45 -9.83 0.85
C GLY A 62 -10.65 -9.78 2.16
N ASN A 63 -11.34 -9.59 3.29
CA ASN A 63 -10.69 -9.58 4.61
C ASN A 63 -10.03 -10.92 4.94
N GLU A 64 -10.65 -12.05 4.56
CA GLU A 64 -10.07 -13.39 4.73
C GLU A 64 -8.81 -13.55 3.87
N PHE A 65 -8.87 -13.13 2.61
CA PHE A 65 -7.73 -13.14 1.68
C PHE A 65 -6.54 -12.38 2.25
N ASP A 66 -6.76 -11.15 2.70
CA ASP A 66 -5.73 -10.29 3.26
C ASP A 66 -5.20 -10.83 4.60
N LYS A 67 -6.09 -11.38 5.45
CA LYS A 67 -5.71 -12.00 6.72
C LYS A 67 -4.79 -13.19 6.51
N ASN A 68 -5.07 -14.04 5.53
CA ASN A 68 -4.22 -15.20 5.22
C ASN A 68 -2.82 -14.77 4.79
N ILE A 69 -2.67 -13.70 4.02
CA ILE A 69 -1.35 -13.16 3.64
C ILE A 69 -0.63 -12.59 4.87
N ARG A 70 -1.32 -11.80 5.70
CA ARG A 70 -0.72 -11.20 6.91
C ARG A 70 -0.21 -12.24 7.88
N ASN A 71 -1.01 -13.28 8.09
CA ASN A 71 -0.70 -14.31 9.09
C ASN A 71 0.28 -15.37 8.59
N ASP A 72 0.49 -15.51 7.28
CA ASP A 72 1.47 -16.43 6.69
C ASP A 72 2.85 -15.76 6.59
N VAL A 73 3.38 -15.34 7.74
CA VAL A 73 4.78 -14.91 7.82
C VAL A 73 5.66 -16.15 7.73
N ARG A 74 6.38 -16.28 6.63
CA ARG A 74 7.30 -17.39 6.39
C ARG A 74 8.71 -17.00 6.80
N SER A 75 9.56 -17.99 6.98
CA SER A 75 10.96 -17.78 7.33
C SER A 75 11.87 -18.76 6.61
N VAL A 76 13.14 -18.38 6.52
CA VAL A 76 14.24 -19.26 6.11
C VAL A 76 15.25 -19.35 7.24
N LYS A 77 15.80 -20.53 7.47
CA LYS A 77 16.94 -20.73 8.39
C LYS A 77 18.23 -20.69 7.63
N VAL A 78 19.20 -19.97 8.19
CA VAL A 78 20.51 -19.72 7.56
C VAL A 78 21.63 -19.86 8.59
N VAL A 79 22.83 -20.10 8.12
CA VAL A 79 24.03 -19.99 8.95
C VAL A 79 24.67 -18.62 8.83
N ALA A 80 25.48 -18.18 9.80
CA ALA A 80 26.03 -16.83 9.84
C ALA A 80 26.77 -16.42 8.55
N THR A 81 27.46 -17.38 7.89
CA THR A 81 28.17 -17.11 6.64
C THR A 81 27.27 -16.80 5.44
N GLU A 82 26.00 -17.13 5.48
CA GLU A 82 25.04 -16.76 4.44
C GLU A 82 24.60 -15.30 4.55
N LEU A 83 24.84 -14.64 5.69
CA LEU A 83 24.51 -13.23 5.95
C LEU A 83 25.64 -12.26 5.56
N ASP A 84 26.70 -12.75 4.91
CA ASP A 84 27.74 -11.89 4.42
C ASP A 84 27.23 -10.79 3.51
N GLY A 85 27.76 -9.56 3.68
CA GLY A 85 27.30 -8.35 3.00
C GLY A 85 26.20 -7.56 3.71
N LEU A 86 25.52 -8.13 4.72
CA LEU A 86 24.50 -7.43 5.49
C LEU A 86 25.10 -6.44 6.51
N PRO A 87 24.41 -5.36 6.84
CA PRO A 87 24.83 -4.42 7.89
C PRO A 87 25.01 -5.10 9.25
N ALA A 88 25.98 -4.64 10.04
CA ALA A 88 26.29 -5.23 11.34
C ALA A 88 25.10 -5.21 12.32
N ASP A 89 24.37 -4.10 12.38
CA ASP A 89 23.18 -3.93 13.22
C ASP A 89 22.05 -4.89 12.82
N TYR A 90 21.94 -5.22 11.54
CA TYR A 90 21.01 -6.25 11.09
C TYR A 90 21.42 -7.63 11.62
N ILE A 91 22.69 -7.99 11.51
CA ILE A 91 23.21 -9.28 11.99
C ILE A 91 23.05 -9.39 13.50
N ASP A 92 23.38 -8.33 14.24
CA ASP A 92 23.27 -8.27 15.70
C ASP A 92 21.83 -8.43 16.20
N SER A 93 20.86 -7.95 15.43
CA SER A 93 19.43 -8.07 15.74
C SER A 93 18.84 -9.48 15.46
N HIS A 94 19.61 -10.36 14.80
CA HIS A 94 19.19 -11.72 14.46
C HIS A 94 20.14 -12.77 15.08
N PRO A 95 20.02 -13.03 16.38
CA PRO A 95 20.88 -14.01 17.06
C PRO A 95 20.61 -15.44 16.57
N ALA A 96 21.65 -16.24 16.52
CA ALA A 96 21.52 -17.65 16.22
C ALA A 96 20.81 -18.41 17.36
N ASP A 97 20.03 -19.43 17.01
CA ASP A 97 19.45 -20.38 17.96
C ASP A 97 20.51 -21.33 18.53
N GLU A 98 20.12 -22.19 19.47
CA GLU A 98 21.01 -23.17 20.10
C GLU A 98 21.70 -24.11 19.10
N GLY A 99 21.13 -24.29 17.91
CA GLY A 99 21.71 -25.06 16.81
C GLY A 99 22.62 -24.26 15.89
N GLY A 100 22.86 -22.98 16.18
CA GLY A 100 23.70 -22.09 15.37
C GLY A 100 22.98 -21.57 14.12
N LEU A 101 21.66 -21.71 14.02
CA LEU A 101 20.87 -21.22 12.88
C LEU A 101 20.19 -19.90 13.22
N ILE A 102 20.21 -19.00 12.25
CA ILE A 102 19.56 -17.69 12.30
C ILE A 102 18.24 -17.78 11.52
N THR A 103 17.18 -17.23 12.06
CA THR A 103 15.86 -17.20 11.40
C THR A 103 15.63 -15.84 10.76
N ILE A 104 15.42 -15.81 9.45
CA ILE A 104 15.10 -14.62 8.68
C ILE A 104 13.65 -14.75 8.18
N THR A 105 12.81 -13.76 8.48
CA THR A 105 11.39 -13.79 8.14
C THR A 105 11.11 -13.10 6.79
N THR A 106 9.87 -13.22 6.32
CA THR A 106 9.39 -12.51 5.12
C THR A 106 8.80 -11.14 5.42
N ASP A 107 8.95 -10.63 6.62
CA ASP A 107 8.55 -9.28 6.97
C ASP A 107 9.53 -8.24 6.40
N TYR A 108 9.04 -7.05 6.13
CA TYR A 108 9.82 -6.04 5.42
C TYR A 108 11.17 -5.67 6.07
N PRO A 109 11.26 -5.54 7.40
CA PRO A 109 12.55 -5.27 8.05
C PRO A 109 13.61 -6.33 7.79
N ASP A 110 13.20 -7.59 7.58
CA ASP A 110 14.10 -8.71 7.35
C ASP A 110 14.42 -8.89 5.86
N ILE A 111 13.38 -8.92 5.01
CA ILE A 111 13.57 -9.27 3.60
C ILE A 111 14.30 -8.18 2.80
N TYR A 112 14.01 -6.88 3.03
CA TYR A 112 14.61 -5.82 2.23
C TYR A 112 16.12 -5.72 2.38
N PRO A 113 16.72 -5.75 3.59
CA PRO A 113 18.17 -5.78 3.72
C PRO A 113 18.81 -6.99 3.01
N VAL A 114 18.21 -8.18 3.13
CA VAL A 114 18.72 -9.39 2.46
C VAL A 114 18.68 -9.22 0.94
N MET A 115 17.57 -8.75 0.37
CA MET A 115 17.45 -8.53 -1.08
C MET A 115 18.42 -7.48 -1.62
N THR A 116 18.86 -6.54 -0.76
CA THR A 116 19.71 -5.42 -1.16
C THR A 116 21.20 -5.71 -0.93
N TYR A 117 21.55 -6.36 0.19
CA TYR A 117 22.94 -6.40 0.65
C TYR A 117 23.54 -7.80 0.72
N ALA A 118 22.75 -8.86 0.94
CA ALA A 118 23.32 -10.19 1.10
C ALA A 118 24.06 -10.65 -0.15
N HIS A 119 25.31 -11.09 -0.01
CA HIS A 119 26.09 -11.61 -1.12
C HIS A 119 25.58 -12.97 -1.61
N ASN A 120 24.96 -13.76 -0.73
CA ASN A 120 24.50 -15.12 -1.04
C ASN A 120 23.22 -15.09 -1.93
N ASP A 121 23.40 -15.46 -3.21
CA ASP A 121 22.31 -15.49 -4.20
C ASP A 121 21.20 -16.49 -3.85
N GLU A 122 21.57 -17.68 -3.35
CA GLU A 122 20.59 -18.71 -2.99
C GLU A 122 19.75 -18.29 -1.77
N LEU A 123 20.30 -17.54 -0.83
CA LEU A 123 19.54 -16.94 0.27
C LEU A 123 18.51 -15.96 -0.26
N ARG A 124 18.90 -15.03 -1.13
CA ARG A 124 17.97 -14.08 -1.75
C ARG A 124 16.85 -14.82 -2.48
N LYS A 125 17.17 -15.87 -3.24
CA LYS A 125 16.20 -16.71 -3.95
C LYS A 125 15.22 -17.40 -2.99
N ARG A 126 15.72 -18.12 -1.98
CA ARG A 126 14.90 -18.85 -1.00
C ARG A 126 13.93 -17.88 -0.30
N LEU A 127 14.42 -16.75 0.16
CA LEU A 127 13.61 -15.76 0.86
C LEU A 127 12.57 -15.08 -0.09
N ARG A 128 12.97 -14.81 -1.34
CA ARG A 128 12.03 -14.27 -2.36
C ARG A 128 10.90 -15.24 -2.66
N VAL A 129 11.20 -16.52 -2.83
CA VAL A 129 10.20 -17.58 -3.06
C VAL A 129 9.26 -17.69 -1.85
N ALA A 130 9.82 -17.74 -0.63
CA ALA A 130 9.02 -17.79 0.59
C ALA A 130 8.05 -16.59 0.69
N SER A 131 8.56 -15.39 0.45
CA SER A 131 7.77 -14.16 0.50
C SER A 131 6.63 -14.13 -0.54
N ARG A 132 6.90 -14.56 -1.77
CA ARG A 132 5.91 -14.59 -2.86
C ARG A 132 4.92 -15.75 -2.77
N SER A 133 5.15 -16.68 -1.88
CA SER A 133 4.26 -17.80 -1.63
C SER A 133 3.31 -17.61 -0.43
N ARG A 134 3.33 -16.43 0.20
CA ARG A 134 2.43 -16.13 1.35
C ARG A 134 0.97 -16.23 0.91
N GLY A 135 0.16 -16.88 1.75
CA GLY A 135 -1.26 -17.14 1.47
C GLY A 135 -1.54 -18.26 0.46
N TYR A 136 -0.50 -18.80 -0.22
CA TYR A 136 -0.68 -19.93 -1.15
C TYR A 136 -0.51 -21.28 -0.40
N PRO A 137 -1.33 -22.32 -0.69
CA PRO A 137 -2.37 -22.39 -1.75
C PRO A 137 -3.76 -21.92 -1.30
N VAL A 138 -3.96 -21.58 -0.02
CA VAL A 138 -5.29 -21.31 0.58
C VAL A 138 -6.04 -20.20 -0.19
N ASN A 139 -5.35 -19.12 -0.52
CA ASN A 139 -5.98 -17.98 -1.18
C ASN A 139 -6.40 -18.21 -2.64
N LYS A 140 -6.00 -19.32 -3.26
CA LYS A 140 -6.40 -19.60 -4.64
C LYS A 140 -7.93 -19.70 -4.80
N LEU A 141 -8.56 -20.55 -3.98
CA LEU A 141 -10.01 -20.73 -4.01
C LEU A 141 -10.76 -19.48 -3.52
N ILE A 142 -10.19 -18.77 -2.56
CA ILE A 142 -10.74 -17.51 -2.04
C ILE A 142 -10.76 -16.45 -3.14
N LEU A 143 -9.69 -16.34 -3.94
CA LEU A 143 -9.60 -15.42 -5.07
C LEU A 143 -10.63 -15.77 -6.16
N GLU A 144 -10.75 -17.04 -6.52
CA GLU A 144 -11.74 -17.51 -7.49
C GLU A 144 -13.17 -17.14 -7.06
N ASN A 145 -13.50 -17.37 -5.79
CA ASN A 145 -14.79 -16.98 -5.22
C ASN A 145 -15.00 -15.46 -5.22
N LEU A 146 -13.96 -14.69 -4.85
CA LEU A 146 -14.02 -13.23 -4.88
C LEU A 146 -14.32 -12.69 -6.28
N ILE A 147 -13.66 -13.22 -7.30
CA ILE A 147 -13.87 -12.85 -8.69
C ILE A 147 -15.30 -13.17 -9.12
N ALA A 148 -15.81 -14.36 -8.79
CA ALA A 148 -17.18 -14.76 -9.12
C ALA A 148 -18.22 -13.84 -8.47
N LYS A 149 -18.05 -13.48 -7.18
CA LYS A 149 -18.95 -12.56 -6.47
C LYS A 149 -18.90 -11.14 -7.01
N ARG A 150 -17.73 -10.66 -7.39
CA ARG A 150 -17.55 -9.37 -8.05
C ARG A 150 -18.25 -9.32 -9.40
N HIS A 151 -18.16 -10.41 -10.20
CA HIS A 151 -18.85 -10.49 -11.47
C HIS A 151 -20.38 -10.51 -11.30
N GLU A 152 -20.90 -11.31 -10.34
CA GLU A 152 -22.33 -11.31 -10.00
C GLU A 152 -22.84 -9.90 -9.63
N LEU A 153 -22.08 -9.19 -8.79
CA LEU A 153 -22.42 -7.81 -8.40
C LEU A 153 -22.48 -6.87 -9.61
N ALA A 154 -21.47 -6.90 -10.47
CA ALA A 154 -21.42 -6.07 -11.68
C ALA A 154 -22.61 -6.32 -12.60
N SER A 155 -22.92 -7.60 -12.84
CA SER A 155 -24.05 -8.02 -13.67
C SER A 155 -25.40 -7.53 -13.11
N LEU A 156 -25.63 -7.62 -11.81
CA LEU A 156 -26.85 -7.09 -11.16
C LEU A 156 -26.97 -5.55 -11.30
N LEU A 157 -25.85 -4.86 -11.38
CA LEU A 157 -25.77 -3.41 -11.58
C LEU A 157 -25.83 -3.02 -13.06
N GLY A 158 -25.82 -4.00 -14.00
CA GLY A 158 -25.93 -3.76 -15.43
C GLY A 158 -24.59 -3.48 -16.12
N PHE A 159 -23.48 -3.92 -15.53
CA PHE A 159 -22.16 -3.82 -16.12
C PHE A 159 -21.68 -5.18 -16.61
N ASP A 160 -20.94 -5.21 -17.73
CA ASP A 160 -20.39 -6.43 -18.34
C ASP A 160 -19.30 -7.08 -17.50
N SER A 161 -18.59 -6.27 -16.69
CA SER A 161 -17.52 -6.73 -15.81
C SER A 161 -17.41 -5.89 -14.54
N PHE A 162 -16.75 -6.45 -13.52
CA PHE A 162 -16.41 -5.67 -12.32
C PHE A 162 -15.43 -4.54 -12.62
N ALA A 163 -14.56 -4.71 -13.61
CA ALA A 163 -13.66 -3.66 -14.08
C ALA A 163 -14.47 -2.47 -14.65
N SER A 164 -15.47 -2.73 -15.48
CA SER A 164 -16.36 -1.70 -16.02
C SER A 164 -17.11 -0.95 -14.90
N LEU A 165 -17.66 -1.69 -13.92
CA LEU A 165 -18.28 -1.09 -12.74
C LEU A 165 -17.30 -0.19 -11.96
N SER A 166 -16.11 -0.73 -11.63
CA SER A 166 -15.12 -0.02 -10.83
C SER A 166 -14.60 1.24 -11.52
N MET A 167 -14.35 1.18 -12.83
CA MET A 167 -13.78 2.30 -13.61
C MET A 167 -14.81 3.34 -14.01
N SER A 168 -16.11 3.03 -13.97
CA SER A 168 -17.18 3.94 -14.40
C SER A 168 -17.22 5.29 -13.66
N SER A 169 -16.69 5.35 -12.44
CA SER A 169 -16.58 6.57 -11.63
C SER A 169 -15.17 7.14 -11.55
N GLN A 170 -14.20 6.52 -12.22
CA GLN A 170 -12.82 6.98 -12.22
C GLN A 170 -12.54 7.82 -13.47
N MET A 171 -11.46 8.62 -13.41
CA MET A 171 -11.05 9.48 -14.53
C MET A 171 -10.79 8.70 -15.82
N ILE A 172 -10.31 7.47 -15.72
CA ILE A 172 -10.06 6.60 -16.89
C ILE A 172 -11.36 6.16 -17.58
N GLY A 173 -12.44 5.96 -16.86
CA GLY A 173 -13.80 5.76 -17.34
C GLY A 173 -14.14 4.36 -17.87
N SER A 174 -13.19 3.62 -18.44
CA SER A 174 -13.47 2.26 -18.96
C SER A 174 -12.24 1.35 -18.98
N PRO A 175 -12.44 0.01 -18.97
CA PRO A 175 -11.35 -0.96 -19.10
C PRO A 175 -10.55 -0.83 -20.40
N GLU A 176 -11.21 -0.49 -21.53
CA GLU A 176 -10.56 -0.34 -22.85
C GLU A 176 -9.59 0.84 -22.83
N LYS A 177 -9.98 1.98 -22.21
CA LYS A 177 -9.09 3.12 -22.05
C LYS A 177 -7.93 2.80 -21.12
N ALA A 178 -8.18 2.06 -20.04
CA ALA A 178 -7.13 1.61 -19.13
C ALA A 178 -6.15 0.69 -19.86
N GLN A 179 -6.62 -0.25 -20.67
CA GLN A 179 -5.78 -1.13 -21.47
C GLN A 179 -4.95 -0.33 -22.48
N SER A 180 -5.56 0.57 -23.25
CA SER A 180 -4.84 1.41 -24.20
C SER A 180 -3.76 2.28 -23.54
N PHE A 181 -4.03 2.79 -22.34
CA PHE A 181 -3.04 3.53 -21.56
C PHE A 181 -1.87 2.64 -21.12
N LEU A 182 -2.16 1.45 -20.60
CA LEU A 182 -1.13 0.48 -20.20
C LEU A 182 -0.29 0.02 -21.40
N ASP A 183 -0.92 -0.25 -22.53
CA ASP A 183 -0.22 -0.64 -23.77
C ASP A 183 0.70 0.49 -24.28
N SER A 184 0.23 1.74 -24.21
CA SER A 184 1.02 2.91 -24.58
C SER A 184 2.23 3.10 -23.66
N VAL A 185 2.04 2.97 -22.34
CA VAL A 185 3.13 3.05 -21.37
C VAL A 185 4.10 1.89 -21.54
N GLY A 186 3.57 0.65 -21.68
CA GLY A 186 4.37 -0.56 -21.92
C GLY A 186 5.27 -0.41 -23.14
N GLY A 187 4.69 -0.02 -24.28
CA GLY A 187 5.47 0.18 -25.49
C GLY A 187 6.54 1.28 -25.37
N ALA A 188 6.27 2.33 -24.59
CA ALA A 188 7.27 3.36 -24.30
C ALA A 188 8.42 2.87 -23.39
N LEU A 189 8.14 1.87 -22.57
CA LEU A 189 9.11 1.29 -21.61
C LEU A 189 9.95 0.15 -22.19
N ASP A 190 9.55 -0.49 -23.29
CA ASP A 190 10.23 -1.68 -23.85
C ASP A 190 11.74 -1.46 -24.01
N LYS A 191 12.12 -0.36 -24.69
CA LYS A 191 13.53 -0.05 -24.93
C LYS A 191 14.28 0.36 -23.65
N PRO A 192 13.81 1.32 -22.82
CA PRO A 192 14.49 1.68 -21.59
C PRO A 192 14.68 0.51 -20.62
N VAL A 193 13.67 -0.35 -20.49
CA VAL A 193 13.76 -1.55 -19.63
C VAL A 193 14.81 -2.52 -20.15
N GLN A 194 14.87 -2.75 -21.46
CA GLN A 194 15.90 -3.63 -22.04
C GLN A 194 17.30 -3.05 -21.82
N GLU A 195 17.49 -1.76 -22.05
CA GLU A 195 18.78 -1.09 -21.80
C GLU A 195 19.22 -1.21 -20.32
N GLU A 196 18.29 -1.05 -19.36
CA GLU A 196 18.57 -1.23 -17.95
C GLU A 196 18.91 -2.69 -17.60
N LEU A 197 18.18 -3.66 -18.16
CA LEU A 197 18.44 -5.09 -17.96
C LEU A 197 19.80 -5.50 -18.54
N ASP A 198 20.21 -4.93 -19.67
CA ASP A 198 21.52 -5.18 -20.26
C ASP A 198 22.66 -4.67 -19.36
N VAL A 199 22.49 -3.51 -18.72
CA VAL A 199 23.43 -2.98 -17.72
C VAL A 199 23.48 -3.91 -16.50
N PHE A 200 22.34 -4.35 -15.99
CA PHE A 200 22.29 -5.27 -14.85
C PHE A 200 22.94 -6.62 -15.18
N LEU A 201 22.65 -7.15 -16.37
CA LEU A 201 23.26 -8.42 -16.81
C LEU A 201 24.77 -8.30 -16.97
N SER A 202 25.24 -7.21 -17.57
CA SER A 202 26.69 -6.95 -17.72
C SER A 202 27.39 -6.93 -16.36
N ARG A 203 26.79 -6.24 -15.37
CA ARG A 203 27.35 -6.22 -14.01
C ARG A 203 27.30 -7.59 -13.34
N LEU A 204 26.22 -8.36 -13.51
CA LEU A 204 26.11 -9.72 -12.97
C LEU A 204 27.18 -10.64 -13.56
N GLN A 205 27.50 -10.51 -14.85
CA GLN A 205 28.47 -11.31 -15.55
C GLN A 205 29.95 -11.06 -15.09
N GLU A 206 30.21 -9.96 -14.40
CA GLU A 206 31.50 -9.74 -13.73
C GLU A 206 31.72 -10.76 -12.59
N ASP A 207 30.64 -11.11 -11.87
CA ASP A 207 30.67 -12.07 -10.77
C ASP A 207 30.35 -13.51 -11.24
N ASP A 208 29.46 -13.68 -12.21
CA ASP A 208 29.09 -14.95 -12.84
C ASP A 208 29.06 -14.82 -14.37
N PRO A 209 30.20 -15.12 -15.03
CA PRO A 209 30.29 -15.05 -16.49
C PRO A 209 29.32 -15.97 -17.24
N SER A 210 28.72 -16.94 -16.57
CA SER A 210 27.74 -17.87 -17.17
C SER A 210 26.32 -17.36 -17.16
N ALA A 211 26.04 -16.23 -16.47
CA ALA A 211 24.71 -15.66 -16.37
C ALA A 211 24.18 -15.21 -17.75
N THR A 212 22.96 -15.62 -18.06
CA THR A 212 22.28 -15.28 -19.32
C THR A 212 21.08 -14.35 -19.13
N ALA A 213 20.65 -14.15 -17.87
CA ALA A 213 19.54 -13.27 -17.52
C ALA A 213 19.61 -12.88 -16.03
N VAL A 214 19.10 -11.71 -15.70
CA VAL A 214 18.96 -11.25 -14.32
C VAL A 214 17.66 -11.80 -13.72
N GLN A 215 17.77 -12.44 -12.57
CA GLN A 215 16.62 -12.98 -11.86
C GLN A 215 16.01 -11.95 -10.92
N VAL A 216 14.70 -12.11 -10.62
CA VAL A 216 13.95 -11.15 -9.79
C VAL A 216 14.50 -10.97 -8.35
N TRP A 217 15.25 -11.93 -7.83
CA TRP A 217 15.93 -11.85 -6.53
C TRP A 217 17.32 -11.22 -6.62
N GLN A 218 17.81 -10.95 -7.81
CA GLN A 218 19.15 -10.36 -8.06
C GLN A 218 19.06 -8.85 -8.32
N ALA A 219 17.95 -8.37 -8.90
CA ALA A 219 17.83 -7.00 -9.38
C ALA A 219 18.13 -5.94 -8.30
N GLY A 220 17.57 -6.09 -7.09
CA GLY A 220 17.84 -5.14 -5.99
C GLY A 220 19.28 -5.12 -5.52
N TYR A 221 19.92 -6.28 -5.48
CA TYR A 221 21.33 -6.42 -5.14
C TYR A 221 22.25 -5.78 -6.20
N ILE A 222 22.03 -6.10 -7.48
CA ILE A 222 22.79 -5.53 -8.59
C ILE A 222 22.61 -4.01 -8.65
N GLN A 223 21.41 -3.51 -8.47
CA GLN A 223 21.14 -2.08 -8.43
C GLN A 223 21.93 -1.38 -7.30
N ASN A 224 22.03 -2.01 -6.12
CA ASN A 224 22.83 -1.50 -5.02
C ASN A 224 24.32 -1.46 -5.35
N LEU A 225 24.86 -2.52 -6.00
CA LEU A 225 26.25 -2.53 -6.47
C LEU A 225 26.52 -1.39 -7.46
N LEU A 226 25.69 -1.24 -8.48
CA LEU A 226 25.83 -0.18 -9.48
C LEU A 226 25.77 1.21 -8.86
N ARG A 227 24.90 1.44 -7.86
CA ARG A 227 24.87 2.72 -7.13
C ARG A 227 26.19 3.02 -6.41
N LYS A 228 26.78 2.03 -5.76
CA LYS A 228 28.08 2.19 -5.10
C LYS A 228 29.20 2.45 -6.11
N GLU A 229 29.23 1.70 -7.19
CA GLU A 229 30.31 1.73 -8.18
C GLU A 229 30.24 2.97 -9.07
N GLN A 230 29.05 3.34 -9.55
CA GLN A 230 28.89 4.45 -10.51
C GLN A 230 28.74 5.81 -9.85
N TYR A 231 28.12 5.87 -8.66
CA TYR A 231 27.79 7.15 -7.99
C TYR A 231 28.51 7.34 -6.66
N ALA A 232 29.36 6.40 -6.24
CA ALA A 232 29.97 6.39 -4.91
C ALA A 232 28.94 6.60 -3.77
N LEU A 233 27.71 6.12 -3.98
CA LEU A 233 26.60 6.27 -3.05
C LEU A 233 26.49 4.99 -2.19
N ASP A 234 26.94 5.06 -0.94
CA ASP A 234 26.66 4.03 0.05
C ASP A 234 25.45 4.44 0.91
N ALA A 235 24.35 3.71 0.74
CA ALA A 235 23.14 3.96 1.50
C ALA A 235 23.32 3.79 3.02
N GLN A 236 24.32 3.01 3.48
CA GLN A 236 24.61 2.84 4.90
C GLN A 236 25.30 4.10 5.49
N GLU A 237 26.17 4.75 4.74
CA GLU A 237 26.74 6.04 5.15
C GLU A 237 25.68 7.15 5.19
N VAL A 238 24.82 7.18 4.17
CA VAL A 238 23.72 8.16 4.10
C VAL A 238 22.74 7.96 5.25
N ARG A 239 22.48 6.73 5.66
CA ARG A 239 21.54 6.39 6.74
C ARG A 239 21.86 7.09 8.07
N GLU A 240 23.13 7.36 8.37
CA GLU A 240 23.55 8.06 9.60
C GLU A 240 22.97 9.47 9.72
N TYR A 241 22.69 10.12 8.60
CA TYR A 241 22.10 11.46 8.53
C TYR A 241 20.57 11.45 8.67
N PHE A 242 19.93 10.29 8.44
CA PHE A 242 18.47 10.13 8.43
C PHE A 242 17.96 9.38 9.66
N ARG A 243 18.40 9.80 10.84
CA ARG A 243 17.81 9.32 12.09
C ARG A 243 16.34 9.73 12.15
N TYR A 244 15.50 8.86 12.70
CA TYR A 244 14.04 9.05 12.71
C TYR A 244 13.65 10.43 13.26
N GLU A 245 14.18 10.82 14.43
CA GLU A 245 13.87 12.10 15.06
C GLU A 245 14.27 13.28 14.17
N ASN A 246 15.46 13.24 13.56
CA ASN A 246 15.93 14.31 12.69
C ASN A 246 15.04 14.44 11.43
N VAL A 247 14.61 13.32 10.86
CA VAL A 247 13.72 13.31 9.69
C VAL A 247 12.33 13.84 10.07
N ARG A 248 11.76 13.36 11.18
CA ARG A 248 10.48 13.85 11.69
C ARG A 248 10.50 15.35 11.92
N ASP A 249 11.49 15.83 12.69
CA ASP A 249 11.59 17.24 13.04
C ASP A 249 11.88 18.11 11.80
N GLY A 250 12.68 17.60 10.86
CA GLY A 250 12.93 18.26 9.58
C GLY A 250 11.66 18.37 8.70
N ILE A 251 10.82 17.32 8.66
CA ILE A 251 9.53 17.35 7.98
C ILE A 251 8.57 18.35 8.65
N PHE A 252 8.56 18.39 9.98
CA PHE A 252 7.72 19.34 10.71
C PHE A 252 8.15 20.78 10.42
N SER A 253 9.44 21.10 10.57
CA SER A 253 9.97 22.42 10.26
C SER A 253 9.69 22.84 8.82
N LEU A 254 9.89 21.94 7.85
CA LEU A 254 9.56 22.22 6.45
C LEU A 254 8.07 22.50 6.24
N THR A 255 7.21 21.76 6.94
CA THR A 255 5.75 21.96 6.87
C THR A 255 5.35 23.30 7.50
N GLU A 256 5.93 23.64 8.63
CA GLU A 256 5.72 24.94 9.31
C GLU A 256 6.15 26.10 8.42
N ASP A 257 7.34 26.01 7.81
CA ASP A 257 7.87 27.04 6.91
C ASP A 257 7.02 27.23 5.64
N LEU A 258 6.55 26.11 5.05
CA LEU A 258 5.77 26.16 3.81
C LEU A 258 4.33 26.64 4.00
N PHE A 259 3.70 26.27 5.10
CA PHE A 259 2.27 26.50 5.33
C PHE A 259 1.98 27.54 6.41
N GLY A 260 2.99 28.01 7.16
CA GLY A 260 2.81 28.97 8.24
C GLY A 260 2.02 28.41 9.43
N VAL A 261 2.09 27.11 9.64
CA VAL A 261 1.42 26.41 10.75
C VAL A 261 2.41 26.08 11.85
N GLU A 262 1.91 25.68 13.01
CA GLU A 262 2.69 25.15 14.13
C GLU A 262 2.29 23.68 14.35
N ILE A 263 3.28 22.81 14.56
CA ILE A 263 3.05 21.38 14.87
C ILE A 263 3.52 21.14 16.30
N ASN A 264 2.59 20.87 17.20
CA ASN A 264 2.87 20.69 18.62
C ASN A 264 2.51 19.27 19.07
N ALA A 265 3.22 18.78 20.09
CA ALA A 265 2.83 17.53 20.74
C ALA A 265 1.46 17.69 21.41
N TRP A 266 0.60 16.68 21.22
CA TRP A 266 -0.73 16.62 21.81
C TRP A 266 -0.82 15.48 22.81
N ASN A 267 -1.05 15.79 24.08
CA ASN A 267 -1.14 14.77 25.13
C ASN A 267 -2.52 14.08 25.11
N THR A 268 -2.54 12.80 24.80
CA THR A 268 -3.74 11.95 24.77
C THR A 268 -3.37 10.49 25.04
N GLU A 269 -4.38 9.66 25.31
CA GLU A 269 -4.19 8.22 25.40
C GLU A 269 -3.83 7.62 24.03
N THR A 270 -2.87 6.69 24.05
CA THR A 270 -2.42 5.93 22.88
C THR A 270 -2.54 4.45 23.14
N TRP A 271 -2.57 3.65 22.08
CA TRP A 271 -2.64 2.18 22.16
C TRP A 271 -1.27 1.51 22.37
N HIS A 272 -0.17 2.26 22.28
CA HIS A 272 1.18 1.80 22.54
C HIS A 272 2.09 2.97 22.89
N GLU A 273 3.15 2.72 23.67
CA GLU A 273 4.10 3.74 24.11
C GLU A 273 4.92 4.39 22.98
N ASP A 274 5.14 3.65 21.86
CA ASP A 274 5.84 4.16 20.67
C ASP A 274 4.98 5.10 19.80
N VAL A 275 3.69 5.27 20.12
CA VAL A 275 2.80 6.12 19.33
C VAL A 275 2.95 7.57 19.74
N GLU A 276 3.39 8.39 18.80
CA GLU A 276 3.50 9.84 18.97
C GLU A 276 2.21 10.53 18.52
N THR A 277 1.87 11.64 19.16
CA THR A 277 0.63 12.38 18.93
C THR A 277 0.89 13.86 18.77
N PHE A 278 0.31 14.44 17.71
CA PHE A 278 0.55 15.82 17.33
C PHE A 278 -0.73 16.55 16.93
N GLU A 279 -0.70 17.88 17.06
CA GLU A 279 -1.75 18.76 16.58
C GLU A 279 -1.16 19.87 15.72
N ILE A 280 -1.92 20.30 14.71
CA ILE A 280 -1.57 21.37 13.78
C ILE A 280 -2.39 22.59 14.12
N ILE A 281 -1.71 23.71 14.31
CA ILE A 281 -2.29 25.00 14.68
C ILE A 281 -1.98 26.05 13.60
N ASP A 282 -2.97 26.80 13.18
CA ASP A 282 -2.84 27.96 12.29
C ASP A 282 -3.37 29.20 12.97
N ASN A 283 -2.51 30.22 13.19
CA ASN A 283 -2.87 31.46 13.86
C ASN A 283 -3.63 31.24 15.19
N GLY A 284 -3.20 30.29 16.00
CA GLY A 284 -3.81 29.92 17.28
C GLY A 284 -5.09 29.09 17.16
N LYS A 285 -5.49 28.70 15.94
CA LYS A 285 -6.67 27.86 15.69
C LYS A 285 -6.23 26.41 15.39
N LEU A 286 -6.78 25.46 16.14
CA LEU A 286 -6.57 24.04 15.90
C LEU A 286 -7.15 23.61 14.54
N LEU A 287 -6.29 23.15 13.64
CA LEU A 287 -6.68 22.66 12.31
C LEU A 287 -6.97 21.15 12.29
N GLY A 288 -6.15 20.36 12.96
CA GLY A 288 -6.26 18.90 12.95
C GLY A 288 -5.35 18.23 13.96
N ARG A 289 -5.49 16.93 14.10
CA ARG A 289 -4.66 16.08 14.96
C ARG A 289 -4.27 14.81 14.23
N PHE A 290 -3.08 14.26 14.57
CA PHE A 290 -2.63 13.01 13.97
C PHE A 290 -1.79 12.19 14.94
N TYR A 291 -1.81 10.88 14.69
CA TYR A 291 -0.98 9.89 15.36
C TYR A 291 0.12 9.43 14.41
N MET A 292 1.32 9.24 14.93
CA MET A 292 2.43 8.60 14.22
C MET A 292 2.79 7.30 14.91
N ASP A 293 2.41 6.19 14.29
CA ASP A 293 2.73 4.85 14.75
C ASP A 293 3.73 4.22 13.78
N ASN A 294 5.00 4.66 13.84
CA ASN A 294 6.00 4.39 12.81
C ASN A 294 6.94 3.23 13.16
N HIS A 295 7.06 2.85 14.43
CA HIS A 295 7.99 1.80 14.85
C HIS A 295 7.43 0.39 14.64
N PRO A 296 8.23 -0.55 14.09
CA PRO A 296 7.83 -1.95 13.98
C PRO A 296 7.78 -2.62 15.37
N ARG A 297 6.82 -3.52 15.57
CA ARG A 297 6.71 -4.34 16.78
C ARG A 297 5.91 -5.61 16.50
N ALA A 298 5.91 -6.55 17.46
CA ALA A 298 5.10 -7.75 17.38
C ALA A 298 3.61 -7.43 17.19
N ASP A 299 2.91 -8.25 16.44
CA ASP A 299 1.48 -8.15 16.11
C ASP A 299 1.04 -6.88 15.35
N LYS A 300 1.98 -6.03 14.97
CA LYS A 300 1.73 -4.87 14.10
C LYS A 300 1.95 -5.24 12.65
N TYR A 301 1.02 -4.81 11.76
CA TYR A 301 1.21 -4.93 10.31
C TYR A 301 2.38 -4.05 9.84
N GLN A 302 3.36 -4.68 9.20
CA GLN A 302 4.67 -4.07 8.88
C GLN A 302 4.67 -3.28 7.56
N HIS A 303 3.55 -2.67 7.18
CA HIS A 303 3.46 -1.86 5.98
C HIS A 303 3.05 -0.43 6.33
N ALA A 304 3.67 0.54 5.65
CA ALA A 304 3.30 1.95 5.80
C ALA A 304 1.90 2.21 5.22
N ALA A 305 1.07 2.91 5.98
CA ALA A 305 -0.26 3.34 5.54
C ALA A 305 -0.69 4.60 6.31
N HIS A 306 -1.59 5.38 5.71
CA HIS A 306 -2.24 6.51 6.33
C HIS A 306 -3.75 6.29 6.36
N TRP A 307 -4.37 6.51 7.50
CA TRP A 307 -5.81 6.38 7.68
C TRP A 307 -6.43 7.67 8.21
N ALA A 308 -7.44 8.17 7.51
CA ALA A 308 -8.29 9.20 8.05
C ALA A 308 -9.23 8.60 9.11
N LEU A 309 -9.01 8.90 10.38
CA LEU A 309 -9.85 8.45 11.49
C LEU A 309 -11.16 9.25 11.53
N THR A 310 -11.08 10.54 11.27
CA THR A 310 -12.21 11.44 11.32
C THR A 310 -12.08 12.52 10.24
N SER A 311 -13.07 12.63 9.35
CA SER A 311 -13.11 13.70 8.35
C SER A 311 -13.44 15.04 8.98
N GLY A 312 -12.79 16.12 8.53
CA GLY A 312 -13.09 17.48 8.94
C GLY A 312 -14.46 17.93 8.43
N ILE A 313 -15.15 18.75 9.22
CA ILE A 313 -16.37 19.48 8.82
C ILE A 313 -16.16 20.93 9.22
N LYS A 314 -16.22 21.82 8.24
CA LYS A 314 -16.00 23.24 8.46
C LYS A 314 -16.83 23.73 9.66
N ASP A 315 -16.19 24.40 10.60
CA ASP A 315 -16.76 24.99 11.83
C ASP A 315 -17.47 24.02 12.79
N LYS A 316 -17.36 22.69 12.56
CA LYS A 316 -18.01 21.67 13.39
C LYS A 316 -17.06 20.60 13.94
N ARG A 317 -16.11 20.17 13.15
CA ARG A 317 -15.23 19.05 13.51
C ARG A 317 -13.87 19.17 12.82
N ILE A 318 -12.80 19.09 13.60
CA ILE A 318 -11.44 18.99 13.05
C ILE A 318 -11.18 17.59 12.47
N PRO A 319 -10.34 17.45 11.42
CA PRO A 319 -9.89 16.16 10.95
C PRO A 319 -8.93 15.49 11.93
N MET A 320 -8.88 14.16 11.87
CA MET A 320 -7.94 13.34 12.63
C MET A 320 -7.48 12.16 11.78
N SER A 321 -6.20 11.82 11.80
CA SER A 321 -5.57 10.69 11.08
C SER A 321 -4.51 9.98 11.92
#